data_b07c0b250f9e6435fa4bff487781f50c
#
_entry.id   b07c0b250f9e6435fa4bff487781f50c
#
_cell.length_a   1.000
_cell.length_b   1.000
_cell.length_c   1.000
_cell.angle_alpha   90.00
_cell.angle_beta   90.00
_cell.angle_gamma   90.00
#
_symmetry.space_group_name_H-M   'P 1'
#
loop_
_entity.id
_entity.type
_entity.pdbx_description
1 polymer ?
#
loop_
_entity_poly.entity_id
_entity_poly.type
_entity_poly.pdbx_seq_one_letter_code
_entity_poly.pdbx_strand_id
1 'polypeptide(L)'
;DAYENWSKLYQSRPDFNKTIFTDGNKILEYKWNNAQTPEEKNQWREMLMKLHDERIKFFDDPKYPDAYVLGLKGMDYLTYYPEDELAMPAYECLKQSVEGMGENSQITVLRKLVEVSYNIYKSNVDQYGDQFLADYQKAAALLDAIVAKGGKNTAAAQSQKAYVDRLY
;
A
#
# COMPACT_ATOMS: atom_id res chain seq x y z
N ASP A 1 24.51 -15.70 -2.76
CA ASP A 1 23.52 -15.35 -1.74
C ASP A 1 22.13 -15.21 -2.39
N ALA A 2 21.06 -15.19 -1.58
CA ALA A 2 19.68 -15.13 -2.11
C ALA A 2 19.43 -13.88 -2.96
N TYR A 3 19.94 -12.73 -2.54
CA TYR A 3 19.83 -11.48 -3.29
C TYR A 3 20.52 -11.57 -4.66
N GLU A 4 21.72 -12.08 -4.72
CA GLU A 4 22.46 -12.18 -5.99
C GLU A 4 21.75 -13.07 -7.01
N ASN A 5 21.26 -14.23 -6.58
CA ASN A 5 20.54 -15.15 -7.45
C ASN A 5 19.22 -14.55 -7.93
N TRP A 6 18.45 -13.96 -7.02
CA TRP A 6 17.22 -13.27 -7.35
C TRP A 6 17.47 -12.08 -8.28
N SER A 7 18.46 -11.25 -8.00
CA SER A 7 18.78 -10.05 -8.78
C SER A 7 19.16 -10.39 -10.22
N LYS A 8 19.96 -11.45 -10.43
CA LYS A 8 20.31 -11.93 -11.77
C LYS A 8 19.07 -12.35 -12.57
N LEU A 9 18.16 -13.10 -11.93
CA LEU A 9 16.92 -13.54 -12.56
C LEU A 9 16.01 -12.35 -12.86
N TYR A 10 15.83 -11.46 -11.88
CA TYR A 10 15.03 -10.25 -12.04
C TYR A 10 15.53 -9.35 -13.17
N GLN A 11 16.83 -9.14 -13.29
CA GLN A 11 17.43 -8.33 -14.35
C GLN A 11 17.28 -8.97 -15.74
N SER A 12 17.39 -10.29 -15.82
CA SER A 12 17.35 -11.00 -17.10
C SER A 12 15.93 -11.33 -17.57
N ARG A 13 15.05 -11.69 -16.67
CA ARG A 13 13.70 -12.16 -16.96
C ARG A 13 12.67 -11.71 -15.91
N PRO A 14 12.40 -10.39 -15.81
CA PRO A 14 11.40 -9.88 -14.86
C PRO A 14 9.99 -10.40 -15.14
N ASP A 15 9.74 -10.84 -16.36
CA ASP A 15 8.47 -11.41 -16.85
C ASP A 15 8.34 -12.92 -16.60
N PHE A 16 9.35 -13.57 -16.02
CA PHE A 16 9.38 -15.03 -15.91
C PHE A 16 8.28 -15.58 -15.01
N ASN A 17 8.11 -15.02 -13.80
CA ASN A 17 7.10 -15.45 -12.85
C ASN A 17 6.83 -14.33 -11.82
N LYS A 18 5.58 -14.17 -11.41
CA LYS A 18 5.23 -13.17 -10.39
C LYS A 18 5.92 -13.40 -9.03
N THR A 19 6.38 -14.62 -8.74
CA THR A 19 7.14 -14.92 -7.52
C THR A 19 8.43 -14.11 -7.44
N ILE A 20 8.99 -13.68 -8.57
CA ILE A 20 10.13 -12.76 -8.60
C ILE A 20 9.82 -11.49 -7.79
N PHE A 21 8.61 -10.98 -7.87
CA PHE A 21 8.19 -9.76 -7.15
C PHE A 21 7.87 -10.03 -5.69
N THR A 22 7.18 -11.13 -5.38
CA THR A 22 6.84 -11.49 -4.00
C THR A 22 8.07 -11.92 -3.19
N ASP A 23 8.98 -12.67 -3.80
CA ASP A 23 10.24 -13.06 -3.17
C ASP A 23 11.21 -11.87 -3.11
N GLY A 24 11.24 -11.05 -4.15
CA GLY A 24 12.01 -9.81 -4.17
C GLY A 24 11.63 -8.87 -3.04
N ASN A 25 10.34 -8.72 -2.76
CA ASN A 25 9.86 -7.92 -1.64
C ASN A 25 10.46 -8.40 -0.31
N LYS A 26 10.41 -9.70 -0.04
CA LYS A 26 10.98 -10.31 1.18
C LYS A 26 12.50 -10.14 1.27
N ILE A 27 13.20 -10.32 0.15
CA ILE A 27 14.65 -10.17 0.08
C ILE A 27 15.06 -8.71 0.36
N LEU A 28 14.36 -7.75 -0.25
CA LEU A 28 14.64 -6.33 -0.08
C LEU A 28 14.27 -5.85 1.33
N GLU A 29 13.19 -6.36 1.93
CA GLU A 29 12.85 -6.14 3.34
C GLU A 29 13.99 -6.61 4.25
N TYR A 30 14.50 -7.82 4.03
CA TYR A 30 15.66 -8.33 4.77
C TYR A 30 16.89 -7.43 4.61
N LYS A 31 17.20 -6.99 3.38
CA LYS A 31 18.32 -6.08 3.12
C LYS A 31 18.14 -4.73 3.82
N TRP A 32 16.94 -4.16 3.78
CA TRP A 32 16.65 -2.90 4.47
C TRP A 32 16.81 -3.04 5.99
N ASN A 33 16.27 -4.10 6.58
CA ASN A 33 16.35 -4.37 8.02
C ASN A 33 17.80 -4.56 8.49
N ASN A 34 18.68 -5.08 7.65
CA ASN A 34 20.08 -5.35 7.97
C ASN A 34 21.03 -4.29 7.43
N ALA A 35 20.54 -3.24 6.81
CA ALA A 35 21.38 -2.15 6.29
C ALA A 35 22.07 -1.40 7.44
N GLN A 36 23.36 -1.10 7.25
CA GLN A 36 24.21 -0.48 8.27
C GLN A 36 24.26 1.04 8.15
N THR A 37 23.90 1.59 7.00
CA THR A 37 23.98 3.03 6.73
C THR A 37 22.63 3.56 6.20
N PRO A 38 22.35 4.89 6.39
CA PRO A 38 21.17 5.52 5.79
C PRO A 38 21.15 5.41 4.27
N GLU A 39 22.30 5.45 3.61
CA GLU A 39 22.44 5.33 2.16
C GLU A 39 22.03 3.95 1.67
N GLU A 40 22.45 2.88 2.37
CA GLU A 40 22.02 1.52 2.07
C GLU A 40 20.51 1.36 2.26
N LYS A 41 19.96 1.87 3.36
CA LYS A 41 18.51 1.87 3.59
C LYS A 41 17.76 2.55 2.46
N ASN A 42 18.22 3.71 2.03
CA ASN A 42 17.62 4.43 0.92
C ASN A 42 17.64 3.62 -0.38
N GLN A 43 18.78 2.99 -0.69
CA GLN A 43 18.93 2.14 -1.86
C GLN A 43 17.88 0.99 -1.87
N TRP A 44 17.71 0.30 -0.75
CA TRP A 44 16.80 -0.84 -0.69
C TRP A 44 15.32 -0.42 -0.75
N ARG A 45 14.94 0.67 -0.10
CA ARG A 45 13.55 1.17 -0.17
C ARG A 45 13.18 1.72 -1.54
N GLU A 46 14.09 2.39 -2.24
CA GLU A 46 13.88 2.82 -3.62
C GLU A 46 13.68 1.62 -4.55
N MET A 47 14.47 0.58 -4.36
CA MET A 47 14.34 -0.66 -5.12
C MET A 47 13.00 -1.36 -4.84
N LEU A 48 12.52 -1.35 -3.59
CA LEU A 48 11.18 -1.84 -3.22
C LEU A 48 10.07 -1.11 -3.97
N MET A 49 10.12 0.21 -4.03
CA MET A 49 9.13 1.01 -4.76
C MET A 49 9.15 0.68 -6.26
N LYS A 50 10.34 0.61 -6.85
CA LYS A 50 10.53 0.22 -8.24
C LYS A 50 10.01 -1.19 -8.52
N LEU A 51 10.20 -2.12 -7.59
CA LEU A 51 9.73 -3.50 -7.74
C LEU A 51 8.21 -3.56 -7.92
N HIS A 52 7.44 -2.78 -7.17
CA HIS A 52 5.99 -2.69 -7.34
C HIS A 52 5.61 -2.12 -8.71
N ASP A 53 6.28 -1.08 -9.17
CA ASP A 53 6.02 -0.46 -10.49
C ASP A 53 6.30 -1.45 -11.63
N GLU A 54 7.36 -2.23 -11.52
CA GLU A 54 7.70 -3.24 -12.53
C GLU A 54 6.77 -4.46 -12.47
N ARG A 55 6.27 -4.83 -11.29
CA ARG A 55 5.22 -5.85 -11.18
C ARG A 55 3.97 -5.45 -11.96
N ILE A 56 3.52 -4.21 -11.84
CA ILE A 56 2.40 -3.66 -12.60
C ILE A 56 2.71 -3.71 -14.10
N LYS A 57 3.93 -3.36 -14.48
CA LYS A 57 4.35 -3.32 -15.89
C LYS A 57 4.39 -4.71 -16.55
N PHE A 58 4.83 -5.74 -15.82
CA PHE A 58 5.11 -7.07 -16.37
C PHE A 58 4.02 -8.10 -16.15
N PHE A 59 3.10 -7.89 -15.18
CA PHE A 59 2.08 -8.87 -14.85
C PHE A 59 0.69 -8.24 -14.78
N ASP A 60 -0.18 -8.69 -15.68
CA ASP A 60 -1.63 -8.45 -15.64
C ASP A 60 -2.30 -9.69 -15.01
N ASP A 61 -2.48 -9.66 -13.69
CA ASP A 61 -3.07 -10.76 -12.94
C ASP A 61 -4.50 -10.38 -12.49
N PRO A 62 -5.55 -11.01 -13.04
CA PRO A 62 -6.93 -10.68 -12.66
C PRO A 62 -7.23 -10.84 -11.16
N LYS A 63 -6.52 -11.72 -10.47
CA LYS A 63 -6.67 -11.92 -9.02
C LYS A 63 -5.96 -10.84 -8.22
N TYR A 64 -4.86 -10.32 -8.75
CA TYR A 64 -4.05 -9.28 -8.13
C TYR A 64 -3.77 -8.16 -9.15
N PRO A 65 -4.83 -7.39 -9.53
CA PRO A 65 -4.71 -6.35 -10.55
C PRO A 65 -3.81 -5.20 -10.10
N ASP A 66 -3.51 -4.28 -11.00
CA ASP A 66 -2.65 -3.12 -10.75
C ASP A 66 -3.08 -2.33 -9.50
N ALA A 67 -4.39 -2.15 -9.32
CA ALA A 67 -4.93 -1.46 -8.15
C ALA A 67 -4.60 -2.17 -6.83
N TYR A 68 -4.54 -3.52 -6.83
CA TYR A 68 -4.09 -4.28 -5.67
C TYR A 68 -2.61 -4.02 -5.38
N VAL A 69 -1.77 -4.04 -6.41
CA VAL A 69 -0.32 -3.79 -6.27
C VAL A 69 -0.04 -2.36 -5.80
N LEU A 70 -0.82 -1.37 -6.25
CA LEU A 70 -0.74 0.00 -5.75
C LEU A 70 -1.04 0.09 -4.25
N GLY A 71 -1.99 -0.69 -3.75
CA GLY A 71 -2.25 -0.80 -2.32
C GLY A 71 -1.04 -1.31 -1.53
N LEU A 72 -0.38 -2.35 -2.05
CA LEU A 72 0.87 -2.87 -1.46
C LEU A 72 1.98 -1.81 -1.48
N LYS A 73 2.15 -1.09 -2.59
CA LYS A 73 3.14 -0.02 -2.73
C LYS A 73 2.90 1.09 -1.71
N GLY A 74 1.66 1.54 -1.56
CA GLY A 74 1.30 2.57 -0.59
C GLY A 74 1.58 2.13 0.86
N MET A 75 1.25 0.89 1.21
CA MET A 75 1.55 0.33 2.53
C MET A 75 3.05 0.24 2.79
N ASP A 76 3.82 -0.22 1.82
CA ASP A 76 5.28 -0.30 1.91
C ASP A 76 5.91 1.10 2.03
N TYR A 77 5.40 2.09 1.29
CA TYR A 77 5.89 3.46 1.43
C TYR A 77 5.77 3.96 2.87
N LEU A 78 4.64 3.73 3.52
CA LEU A 78 4.43 4.12 4.92
C LEU A 78 5.42 3.42 5.87
N THR A 79 5.78 2.19 5.58
CA THR A 79 6.73 1.41 6.39
C THR A 79 8.16 1.87 6.21
N TYR A 80 8.59 2.11 4.97
CA TYR A 80 10.00 2.34 4.63
C TYR A 80 10.40 3.81 4.54
N TYR A 81 9.43 4.73 4.56
CA TYR A 81 9.65 6.19 4.57
C TYR A 81 9.00 6.85 5.80
N PRO A 82 9.36 6.42 7.03
CA PRO A 82 8.70 6.93 8.23
C PRO A 82 8.98 8.42 8.49
N GLU A 83 10.04 8.98 7.89
CA GLU A 83 10.38 10.40 7.97
C GLU A 83 9.48 11.31 7.13
N ASP A 84 8.76 10.77 6.15
CA ASP A 84 7.78 11.52 5.36
C ASP A 84 6.44 11.55 6.10
N GLU A 85 6.25 12.58 6.93
CA GLU A 85 5.08 12.69 7.80
C GLU A 85 3.75 12.79 7.04
N LEU A 86 3.73 13.49 5.91
CA LEU A 86 2.52 13.61 5.09
C LEU A 86 2.30 12.42 4.18
N ALA A 87 3.38 11.76 3.77
CA ALA A 87 3.34 10.55 2.93
C ALA A 87 2.45 10.69 1.68
N MET A 88 2.55 11.81 0.96
CA MET A 88 1.75 12.07 -0.24
C MET A 88 1.86 10.96 -1.29
N PRO A 89 3.05 10.35 -1.56
CA PRO A 89 3.14 9.21 -2.48
C PRO A 89 2.33 8.00 -2.02
N ALA A 90 2.28 7.73 -0.71
CA ALA A 90 1.45 6.66 -0.17
C ALA A 90 -0.04 6.99 -0.34
N TYR A 91 -0.45 8.22 -0.05
CA TYR A 91 -1.81 8.68 -0.24
C TYR A 91 -2.31 8.41 -1.67
N GLU A 92 -1.53 8.83 -2.68
CA GLU A 92 -1.88 8.63 -4.08
C GLU A 92 -2.03 7.14 -4.44
N CYS A 93 -1.10 6.31 -3.99
CA CYS A 93 -1.16 4.86 -4.22
C CYS A 93 -2.38 4.21 -3.54
N LEU A 94 -2.64 4.54 -2.28
CA LEU A 94 -3.77 3.98 -1.53
C LEU A 94 -5.11 4.44 -2.11
N LYS A 95 -5.21 5.70 -2.52
CA LYS A 95 -6.42 6.23 -3.15
C LYS A 95 -6.72 5.52 -4.47
N GLN A 96 -5.75 5.41 -5.36
CA GLN A 96 -5.91 4.69 -6.63
C GLN A 96 -6.24 3.21 -6.40
N SER A 97 -5.65 2.59 -5.39
CA SER A 97 -5.98 1.21 -5.02
C SER A 97 -7.45 1.05 -4.64
N VAL A 98 -7.95 1.91 -3.76
CA VAL A 98 -9.35 1.87 -3.32
C VAL A 98 -10.30 2.16 -4.48
N GLU A 99 -9.99 3.12 -5.33
CA GLU A 99 -10.79 3.44 -6.52
C GLU A 99 -10.90 2.24 -7.48
N GLY A 100 -9.79 1.53 -7.70
CA GLY A 100 -9.76 0.36 -8.59
C GLY A 100 -10.30 -0.92 -7.99
N MET A 101 -10.11 -1.15 -6.68
CA MET A 101 -10.53 -2.37 -5.99
C MET A 101 -11.96 -2.31 -5.46
N GLY A 102 -12.47 -1.13 -5.07
CA GLY A 102 -13.81 -0.97 -4.50
C GLY A 102 -14.03 -1.90 -3.30
N GLU A 103 -15.10 -2.68 -3.31
CA GLU A 103 -15.44 -3.64 -2.24
C GLU A 103 -14.41 -4.78 -2.09
N ASN A 104 -13.55 -4.98 -3.07
CA ASN A 104 -12.44 -5.94 -3.01
C ASN A 104 -11.16 -5.33 -2.41
N SER A 105 -11.21 -4.08 -1.95
CA SER A 105 -10.09 -3.45 -1.27
C SER A 105 -9.71 -4.23 -0.02
N GLN A 106 -8.41 -4.32 0.25
CA GLN A 106 -7.95 -4.83 1.54
C GLN A 106 -8.41 -3.88 2.66
N ILE A 107 -8.91 -4.45 3.74
CA ILE A 107 -9.41 -3.69 4.89
C ILE A 107 -8.33 -2.77 5.47
N THR A 108 -7.08 -3.24 5.50
CA THR A 108 -5.92 -2.44 5.95
C THR A 108 -5.64 -1.26 5.04
N VAL A 109 -5.83 -1.39 3.73
CA VAL A 109 -5.68 -0.30 2.76
C VAL A 109 -6.76 0.76 2.97
N LEU A 110 -8.02 0.35 3.19
CA LEU A 110 -9.11 1.28 3.51
C LEU A 110 -8.81 2.11 4.76
N ARG A 111 -8.37 1.45 5.82
CA ARG A 111 -7.95 2.12 7.06
C ARG A 111 -6.81 3.10 6.83
N LYS A 112 -5.76 2.67 6.15
CA LYS A 112 -4.55 3.48 5.93
C LYS A 112 -4.83 4.69 5.04
N LEU A 113 -5.72 4.56 4.06
CA LEU A 113 -6.15 5.71 3.27
C LEU A 113 -6.74 6.82 4.18
N VAL A 114 -7.63 6.45 5.09
CA VAL A 114 -8.25 7.44 6.02
C VAL A 114 -7.22 8.02 6.97
N GLU A 115 -6.30 7.20 7.53
CA GLU A 115 -5.24 7.67 8.42
C GLU A 115 -4.33 8.70 7.73
N VAL A 116 -3.87 8.41 6.52
CA VAL A 116 -2.98 9.31 5.77
C VAL A 116 -3.73 10.56 5.35
N SER A 117 -4.95 10.44 4.86
CA SER A 117 -5.81 11.58 4.51
C SER A 117 -6.07 12.48 5.72
N TYR A 118 -6.28 11.90 6.91
CA TYR A 118 -6.42 12.65 8.16
C TYR A 118 -5.15 13.42 8.53
N ASN A 119 -3.98 12.82 8.38
CA ASN A 119 -2.71 13.51 8.64
C ASN A 119 -2.48 14.69 7.68
N ILE A 120 -2.81 14.50 6.40
CA ILE A 120 -2.77 15.57 5.40
C ILE A 120 -3.77 16.68 5.78
N TYR A 121 -5.00 16.33 6.13
CA TYR A 121 -6.02 17.29 6.60
C TYR A 121 -5.53 18.11 7.79
N LYS A 122 -4.92 17.48 8.80
CA LYS A 122 -4.40 18.21 9.96
C LYS A 122 -3.29 19.21 9.60
N SER A 123 -2.57 19.01 8.52
CA SER A 123 -1.52 19.92 8.08
C SER A 123 -2.07 21.22 7.49
N ASN A 124 -3.26 21.18 6.90
CA ASN A 124 -3.98 22.35 6.39
C ASN A 124 -5.48 22.04 6.28
N VAL A 125 -6.22 22.38 7.33
CA VAL A 125 -7.65 22.07 7.49
C VAL A 125 -8.48 22.68 6.36
N ASP A 126 -8.21 23.94 6.03
CA ASP A 126 -8.99 24.67 5.01
C ASP A 126 -8.79 24.11 3.61
N GLN A 127 -7.56 23.64 3.31
CA GLN A 127 -7.23 23.11 2.00
C GLN A 127 -7.72 21.67 1.80
N TYR A 128 -7.64 20.82 2.84
CA TYR A 128 -7.83 19.38 2.70
C TYR A 128 -9.09 18.84 3.38
N GLY A 129 -9.96 19.72 3.90
CA GLY A 129 -11.19 19.30 4.59
C GLY A 129 -12.13 18.49 3.72
N ASP A 130 -12.41 18.95 2.51
CA ASP A 130 -13.30 18.25 1.57
C ASP A 130 -12.69 16.91 1.10
N GLN A 131 -11.38 16.90 0.89
CA GLN A 131 -10.64 15.68 0.52
C GLN A 131 -10.76 14.62 1.63
N PHE A 132 -10.48 15.00 2.87
CA PHE A 132 -10.57 14.07 4.00
C PHE A 132 -12.00 13.53 4.17
N LEU A 133 -13.00 14.41 4.08
CA LEU A 133 -14.40 14.00 4.18
C LEU A 133 -14.77 12.99 3.10
N ALA A 134 -14.37 13.23 1.87
CA ALA A 134 -14.64 12.33 0.75
C ALA A 134 -13.93 10.96 0.93
N ASP A 135 -12.68 10.95 1.35
CA ASP A 135 -11.91 9.74 1.59
C ASP A 135 -12.50 8.90 2.74
N TYR A 136 -12.86 9.57 3.84
CA TYR A 136 -13.55 8.94 4.97
C TYR A 136 -14.87 8.32 4.53
N GLN A 137 -15.74 9.08 3.87
CA GLN A 137 -17.06 8.59 3.44
C GLN A 137 -16.95 7.40 2.52
N LYS A 138 -16.02 7.42 1.57
CA LYS A 138 -15.77 6.31 0.66
C LYS A 138 -15.29 5.06 1.40
N ALA A 139 -14.28 5.19 2.23
CA ALA A 139 -13.74 4.06 2.99
C ALA A 139 -14.77 3.49 3.97
N ALA A 140 -15.52 4.34 4.67
CA ALA A 140 -16.58 3.94 5.59
C ALA A 140 -17.68 3.15 4.87
N ALA A 141 -18.15 3.64 3.71
CA ALA A 141 -19.16 2.94 2.92
C ALA A 141 -18.66 1.57 2.41
N LEU A 142 -17.41 1.47 1.99
CA LEU A 142 -16.83 0.19 1.56
C LEU A 142 -16.67 -0.79 2.73
N LEU A 143 -16.28 -0.33 3.92
CA LEU A 143 -16.21 -1.16 5.12
C LEU A 143 -17.60 -1.66 5.53
N ASP A 144 -18.62 -0.81 5.47
CA ASP A 144 -20.00 -1.20 5.71
C ASP A 144 -20.49 -2.25 4.70
N ALA A 145 -20.13 -2.12 3.43
CA ALA A 145 -20.45 -3.09 2.39
C ALA A 145 -19.79 -4.45 2.65
N ILE A 146 -18.54 -4.46 3.12
CA ILE A 146 -17.82 -5.70 3.51
C ILE A 146 -18.51 -6.35 4.70
N VAL A 147 -18.94 -5.60 5.70
CA VAL A 147 -19.71 -6.09 6.85
C VAL A 147 -21.05 -6.70 6.38
N ALA A 148 -21.79 -5.99 5.52
CA ALA A 148 -23.08 -6.44 5.00
C ALA A 148 -22.98 -7.75 4.21
N LYS A 149 -21.88 -7.94 3.50
CA LYS A 149 -21.58 -9.17 2.73
C LYS A 149 -21.34 -10.38 3.64
N GLY A 150 -20.89 -10.16 4.88
CA GLY A 150 -20.62 -11.22 5.86
C GLY A 150 -19.35 -12.01 5.57
N GLY A 151 -19.18 -13.10 6.32
CA GLY A 151 -18.05 -14.01 6.16
C GLY A 151 -16.85 -13.65 7.07
N LYS A 152 -15.69 -14.20 6.73
CA LYS A 152 -14.47 -14.14 7.57
C LYS A 152 -13.92 -12.73 7.80
N ASN A 153 -14.26 -11.78 6.95
CA ASN A 153 -13.75 -10.40 7.03
C ASN A 153 -14.64 -9.48 7.86
N THR A 154 -15.82 -9.92 8.30
CA THR A 154 -16.81 -9.09 8.99
C THR A 154 -16.25 -8.44 10.25
N ALA A 155 -15.65 -9.22 11.14
CA ALA A 155 -15.12 -8.72 12.42
C ALA A 155 -13.99 -7.70 12.20
N ALA A 156 -13.08 -7.97 11.26
CA ALA A 156 -12.00 -7.05 10.91
C ALA A 156 -12.55 -5.74 10.31
N ALA A 157 -13.55 -5.82 9.41
CA ALA A 157 -14.17 -4.65 8.81
C ALA A 157 -14.90 -3.80 9.86
N GLN A 158 -15.64 -4.43 10.78
CA GLN A 158 -16.30 -3.72 11.90
C GLN A 158 -15.30 -2.99 12.79
N SER A 159 -14.19 -3.64 13.14
CA SER A 159 -13.12 -3.05 13.96
C SER A 159 -12.48 -1.85 13.26
N GLN A 160 -12.17 -1.97 11.98
CA GLN A 160 -11.55 -0.88 11.21
C GLN A 160 -12.55 0.26 10.95
N LYS A 161 -13.84 -0.06 10.73
CA LYS A 161 -14.90 0.96 10.63
C LYS A 161 -14.97 1.80 11.92
N ALA A 162 -15.02 1.12 13.07
CA ALA A 162 -15.04 1.81 14.37
C ALA A 162 -13.78 2.68 14.57
N TYR A 163 -12.64 2.26 14.06
CA TYR A 163 -11.41 3.04 14.12
C TYR A 163 -11.48 4.31 13.25
N VAL A 164 -11.86 4.17 11.98
CA VAL A 164 -11.91 5.33 11.07
C VAL A 164 -13.00 6.32 11.47
N ASP A 165 -14.12 5.86 12.06
CA ASP A 165 -15.18 6.71 12.58
C ASP A 165 -14.68 7.65 13.72
N ARG A 166 -13.68 7.23 14.46
CA ARG A 166 -13.08 8.07 15.52
C ARG A 166 -12.14 9.15 14.98
N LEU A 167 -11.67 9.02 13.75
CA LEU A 167 -10.86 10.07 13.10
C LEU A 167 -11.71 11.21 12.54
N TYR A 168 -12.95 10.90 12.20
CA TYR A 168 -13.93 11.88 11.72
C TYR A 168 -14.57 12.64 12.87
#